data_9af5a91fc57eb4fa50491f3c4a981242
#
_entry.id   9af5a91fc57eb4fa50491f3c4a981242
#
_cell.length_a   1.000
_cell.length_b   1.000
_cell.length_c   1.000
_cell.angle_alpha   90.00
_cell.angle_beta   90.00
_cell.angle_gamma   90.00
#
_symmetry.space_group_name_H-M   'P 1'
#
loop_
_entity.id
_entity.type
_entity.pdbx_description
1 polymer ?
#
loop_
_entity_poly.entity_id
_entity_poly.type
_entity_poly.pdbx_seq_one_letter_code
_entity_poly.pdbx_strand_id
1 'polypeptide(L)' 'MDEKIIKLAANTLKVDEETAKKYNKSVPEINGWYFWNPVRGGFSVLINNHGERLAAASVVTFQKHLDAFISGKRN' A
#
# COMPACT_ATOMS: atom_id res chain seq x y z
N MET A 1 -10.42 -5.58 -7.70
CA MET A 1 -9.26 -4.64 -7.67
C MET A 1 -8.67 -4.53 -9.06
N ASP A 2 -8.35 -3.31 -9.47
CA ASP A 2 -7.76 -3.04 -10.79
C ASP A 2 -6.33 -3.59 -10.85
N GLU A 3 -5.98 -4.23 -11.96
CA GLU A 3 -4.64 -4.74 -12.18
C GLU A 3 -3.55 -3.65 -12.12
N LYS A 4 -3.89 -2.44 -12.52
CA LYS A 4 -2.97 -1.30 -12.43
C LYS A 4 -2.57 -1.01 -10.99
N ILE A 5 -3.51 -1.15 -10.07
CA ILE A 5 -3.26 -0.97 -8.63
C ILE A 5 -2.33 -2.07 -8.12
N ILE A 6 -2.57 -3.31 -8.53
CA ILE A 6 -1.72 -4.45 -8.14
C ILE A 6 -0.30 -4.26 -8.67
N LYS A 7 -0.15 -3.86 -9.93
CA LYS A 7 1.17 -3.61 -10.54
C LYS A 7 1.90 -2.48 -9.83
N LEU A 8 1.19 -1.41 -9.49
CA LEU A 8 1.77 -0.29 -8.77
C LEU A 8 2.25 -0.73 -7.38
N ALA A 9 1.45 -1.50 -6.66
CA ALA A 9 1.82 -2.03 -5.36
C ALA A 9 3.04 -2.95 -5.45
N ALA A 10 3.04 -3.88 -6.39
CA ALA A 10 4.15 -4.82 -6.60
C ALA A 10 5.43 -4.05 -6.91
N ASN A 11 5.37 -3.07 -7.79
CA ASN A 11 6.51 -2.23 -8.16
C ASN A 11 7.03 -1.43 -6.97
N THR A 12 6.13 -0.84 -6.21
CA THR A 12 6.48 -0.01 -5.05
C THR A 12 7.15 -0.86 -3.96
N LEU A 13 6.63 -2.05 -3.70
CA LEU A 13 7.13 -2.96 -2.67
C LEU A 13 8.27 -3.85 -3.16
N LYS A 14 8.53 -3.86 -4.47
CA LYS A 14 9.54 -4.72 -5.11
C LYS A 14 9.25 -6.20 -4.83
N VAL A 15 8.00 -6.58 -5.00
CA VAL A 15 7.52 -7.96 -4.92
C VAL A 15 6.81 -8.31 -6.22
N ASP A 16 6.50 -9.59 -6.43
CA ASP A 16 5.72 -9.99 -7.59
C ASP A 16 4.23 -9.68 -7.41
N GLU A 17 3.46 -9.74 -8.49
CA GLU A 17 2.04 -9.41 -8.45
C GLU A 17 1.23 -10.40 -7.62
N GLU A 18 1.63 -11.66 -7.58
CA GLU A 18 0.96 -12.66 -6.74
C GLU A 18 1.10 -12.34 -5.27
N THR A 19 2.27 -11.89 -4.85
CA THR A 19 2.50 -11.44 -3.46
C THR A 19 1.62 -10.25 -3.15
N ALA A 20 1.54 -9.27 -4.05
CA ALA A 20 0.67 -8.10 -3.84
C ALA A 20 -0.81 -8.50 -3.75
N LYS A 21 -1.25 -9.44 -4.57
CA LYS A 21 -2.63 -9.96 -4.51
C LYS A 21 -2.93 -10.68 -3.20
N LYS A 22 -1.95 -11.32 -2.62
CA LYS A 22 -2.11 -12.13 -1.41
C LYS A 22 -2.05 -11.31 -0.13
N TYR A 23 -1.18 -10.30 -0.08
CA TYR A 23 -0.90 -9.55 1.14
C TYR A 23 -1.43 -8.12 1.02
N ASN A 24 -2.75 -8.00 1.08
CA ASN A 24 -3.42 -6.71 1.05
C ASN A 24 -4.74 -6.76 1.81
N LYS A 25 -5.26 -5.59 2.13
CA LYS A 25 -6.60 -5.45 2.67
C LYS A 25 -7.24 -4.18 2.14
N SER A 26 -8.56 -4.20 2.06
CA SER A 26 -9.35 -3.03 1.67
C SER A 26 -9.30 -1.97 2.76
N VAL A 27 -9.20 -0.70 2.36
CA VAL A 27 -9.20 0.45 3.28
C VAL A 27 -10.26 1.43 2.76
N PRO A 28 -11.52 1.28 3.22
CA PRO A 28 -12.62 2.14 2.72
C PRO A 28 -12.41 3.63 3.01
N GLU A 29 -11.69 3.96 4.06
CA GLU A 29 -11.42 5.36 4.46
C GLU A 29 -10.73 6.17 3.36
N ILE A 30 -9.99 5.50 2.47
CA ILE A 30 -9.30 6.15 1.36
C ILE A 30 -9.81 5.67 0.00
N ASN A 31 -10.87 4.85 -0.01
CA ASN A 31 -11.37 4.18 -1.22
C ASN A 31 -10.23 3.42 -1.92
N GLY A 32 -9.46 2.67 -1.16
CA GLY A 32 -8.27 2.01 -1.67
C GLY A 32 -7.86 0.79 -0.87
N TRP A 33 -6.57 0.51 -0.89
CA TRP A 33 -6.02 -0.71 -0.33
C TRP A 33 -4.71 -0.45 0.38
N TYR A 34 -4.40 -1.33 1.34
CA TYR A 34 -3.14 -1.38 2.05
C TYR A 34 -2.43 -2.66 1.66
N PHE A 35 -1.26 -2.53 1.07
CA PHE A 35 -0.41 -3.66 0.69
C PHE A 35 0.83 -3.68 1.57
N TRP A 36 1.32 -4.87 1.86
CA TRP A 36 2.56 -4.98 2.63
C TRP A 36 3.45 -6.09 2.07
N ASN A 37 4.76 -5.93 2.29
CA ASN A 37 5.73 -6.95 1.97
C ASN A 37 5.81 -7.91 3.16
N PRO A 38 5.53 -9.21 2.98
CA PRO A 38 5.57 -10.16 4.09
C PRO A 38 6.98 -10.43 4.62
N VAL A 39 8.01 -9.99 3.90
CA VAL A 39 9.40 -10.17 4.32
C VAL A 39 9.72 -9.17 5.42
N ARG A 40 10.39 -9.67 6.47
CA ARG A 40 10.80 -8.83 7.60
C ARG A 40 11.66 -7.66 7.13
N GLY A 41 11.34 -6.45 7.61
CA GLY A 41 12.05 -5.24 7.23
C GLY A 41 11.60 -4.65 5.89
N GLY A 42 10.55 -5.22 5.27
CA GLY A 42 10.00 -4.69 4.03
C GLY A 42 9.20 -3.41 4.23
N PHE A 43 8.59 -2.95 3.14
CA PHE A 43 7.77 -1.74 3.13
C PHE A 43 6.29 -2.10 3.07
N SER A 44 5.45 -1.10 3.34
CA SER A 44 4.03 -1.16 3.08
C SER A 44 3.63 0.06 2.25
N VAL A 45 2.48 -0.02 1.60
CA VAL A 45 1.99 1.07 0.76
C VAL A 45 0.47 1.17 0.83
N LEU A 46 -0.02 2.40 0.96
CA LEU A 46 -1.43 2.72 0.78
C LEU A 46 -1.62 3.25 -0.63
N ILE A 47 -2.62 2.72 -1.34
CA ILE A 47 -2.93 3.14 -2.71
C ILE A 47 -4.45 3.32 -2.80
N ASN A 48 -4.89 4.50 -3.24
CA ASN A 48 -6.31 4.75 -3.44
C ASN A 48 -6.73 4.34 -4.86
N ASN A 49 -8.02 4.44 -5.16
CA ASN A 49 -8.55 4.06 -6.47
C ASN A 49 -8.17 5.03 -7.60
N HIS A 50 -7.52 6.14 -7.28
CA HIS A 50 -6.96 7.07 -8.27
C HIS A 50 -5.49 6.77 -8.58
N GLY A 51 -4.89 5.77 -7.93
CA GLY A 51 -3.50 5.43 -8.13
C GLY A 51 -2.52 6.28 -7.32
N GLU A 52 -3.00 7.12 -6.44
CA GLU A 52 -2.13 7.86 -5.51
C GLU A 52 -1.64 6.92 -4.43
N ARG A 53 -0.39 7.08 -4.03
CA ARG A 53 0.25 6.15 -3.10
C ARG A 53 1.08 6.86 -2.03
N LEU A 54 1.25 6.17 -0.91
CA LEU A 54 2.19 6.55 0.13
C LEU A 54 2.83 5.27 0.69
N ALA A 55 4.11 5.09 0.45
CA ALA A 55 4.87 3.96 0.98
C ALA A 55 5.54 4.37 2.29
N ALA A 56 5.72 3.40 3.18
CA ALA A 56 6.39 3.61 4.45
C ALA A 56 7.12 2.34 4.88
N ALA A 57 8.12 2.49 5.76
CA ALA A 57 8.79 1.34 6.35
C ALA A 57 7.82 0.54 7.22
N SER A 58 8.07 -0.77 7.34
CA SER A 58 7.18 -1.66 8.10
C SER A 58 7.09 -1.32 9.59
N VAL A 59 8.04 -0.54 10.12
CA VAL A 59 7.98 -0.10 11.52
C VAL A 59 6.91 0.97 11.76
N VAL A 60 6.45 1.64 10.70
CA VAL A 60 5.36 2.61 10.81
C VAL A 60 4.04 1.84 10.96
N THR A 61 3.29 2.14 12.03
CA THR A 61 2.02 1.47 12.27
C THR A 61 1.03 1.79 11.16
N PHE A 62 0.08 0.89 10.94
CA PHE A 62 -0.97 1.11 9.96
C PHE A 62 -1.71 2.42 10.21
N GLN A 63 -2.05 2.70 11.47
CA GLN A 63 -2.81 3.91 11.82
C GLN A 63 -2.03 5.18 11.47
N LYS A 64 -0.75 5.24 11.80
CA LYS A 64 0.11 6.39 11.44
C LYS A 64 0.25 6.55 9.93
N HIS A 65 0.39 5.44 9.22
CA HIS A 65 0.48 5.41 7.78
C HIS A 65 -0.82 5.94 7.15
N LEU A 66 -1.95 5.47 7.65
CA LEU A 66 -3.27 5.91 7.19
C LEU A 66 -3.50 7.39 7.46
N ASP A 67 -3.18 7.86 8.67
CA ASP A 67 -3.32 9.27 9.04
C ASP A 67 -2.49 10.17 8.12
N ALA A 68 -1.26 9.76 7.81
CA ALA A 68 -0.40 10.51 6.88
C ALA A 68 -1.00 10.56 5.49
N PHE A 69 -1.55 9.45 5.01
CA PHE A 69 -2.20 9.40 3.69
C PHE A 69 -3.41 10.33 3.65
N ILE A 70 -4.26 10.28 4.66
CA ILE A 70 -5.47 11.12 4.76
C ILE A 70 -5.09 12.60 4.82
N SER A 71 -3.99 12.94 5.49
CA SER A 71 -3.52 14.34 5.57
C SER A 71 -2.92 14.86 4.26
N GLY A 72 -2.79 14.02 3.25
CA GLY A 72 -2.36 14.42 1.92
C GLY A 72 -0.91 14.07 1.57
N LYS A 73 -0.20 13.37 2.44
CA LYS A 73 1.18 12.95 2.14
C LYS A 73 1.19 11.89 1.04
N ARG A 74 2.13 12.02 0.11
CA ARG A 74 2.32 11.12 -1.04
C ARG A 74 3.80 10.96 -1.34
N ASN A 75 4.13 9.88 -2.08
CA ASN A 75 5.49 9.71 -2.59
C ASN A 75 5.53 8.96 -3.92
#